data_5bb0d23c24be487272a2143638ac4d8f
#
_entry.id   5bb0d23c24be487272a2143638ac4d8f
#
_cell.length_a   1.000
_cell.length_b   1.000
_cell.length_c   1.000
_cell.angle_alpha   90.00
_cell.angle_beta   90.00
_cell.angle_gamma   90.00
#
_symmetry.space_group_name_H-M   'P 1'
#
loop_
_entity.id
_entity.type
_entity.pdbx_description
1 polymer ?
#
loop_
_entity_poly.entity_id
_entity_poly.type
_entity_poly.pdbx_seq_one_letter_code
_entity_poly.pdbx_strand_id
1 'polypeptide(L)'
;MLLTIDIGNTNTVLGIFDGDEMVDSWRVKTDARDTADELWLQYRSLITGYTVTGLSVCSTVPAVLREARSMISRYFQEVRTTIIEPGVKTGVPLLVDNPKEIGADRIVNTLAAHNLYGEGACIVVDFGTSTNLDVVSPKGEFLGGALAPGIEISVEALAARAAQLRKVELVKPKSVIGKNTVEALQSGTIYGFAGQVDGLVNRISDELDALYPDNEKISVIATGGLAPLVLGI
;
A
#
# COMPACT_ATOMS: atom_id res chain seq x y z
N MET A 1 12.79 -2.89 20.25
CA MET A 1 12.11 -2.19 19.16
C MET A 1 11.44 -3.18 18.23
N LEU A 2 10.39 -2.81 17.53
CA LEU A 2 9.70 -3.61 16.52
C LEU A 2 10.26 -3.26 15.14
N LEU A 3 10.71 -4.25 14.39
CA LEU A 3 10.99 -4.13 12.96
C LEU A 3 9.76 -4.54 12.16
N THR A 4 9.29 -3.68 11.28
CA THR A 4 8.25 -4.01 10.30
C THR A 4 8.87 -4.14 8.92
N ILE A 5 8.42 -5.12 8.13
CA ILE A 5 8.86 -5.35 6.75
C ILE A 5 7.62 -5.54 5.89
N ASP A 6 7.37 -4.60 5.00
CA ASP A 6 6.32 -4.67 3.99
C ASP A 6 6.94 -4.94 2.61
N ILE A 7 6.71 -6.14 2.08
CA ILE A 7 7.29 -6.62 0.83
C ILE A 7 6.25 -6.51 -0.29
N GLY A 8 6.29 -5.39 -1.00
CA GLY A 8 5.51 -5.17 -2.21
C GLY A 8 6.22 -5.67 -3.48
N ASN A 9 5.50 -5.68 -4.60
CA ASN A 9 6.04 -6.16 -5.90
C ASN A 9 7.22 -5.33 -6.42
N THR A 10 7.23 -4.04 -6.16
CA THR A 10 8.26 -3.11 -6.67
C THR A 10 9.26 -2.72 -5.59
N ASN A 11 8.77 -2.47 -4.39
CA ASN A 11 9.58 -1.99 -3.27
C ASN A 11 9.25 -2.78 -2.00
N THR A 12 10.28 -2.95 -1.17
CA THR A 12 10.16 -3.39 0.22
C THR A 12 10.39 -2.19 1.13
N VAL A 13 9.50 -1.98 2.08
CA VAL A 13 9.62 -0.92 3.08
C VAL A 13 9.93 -1.55 4.43
N LEU A 14 10.97 -1.05 5.09
CA LEU A 14 11.30 -1.41 6.46
C LEU A 14 10.99 -0.23 7.38
N GLY A 15 10.49 -0.51 8.58
CA GLY A 15 10.26 0.50 9.62
C GLY A 15 10.72 0.01 10.97
N ILE A 16 11.33 0.88 11.76
CA ILE A 16 11.66 0.62 13.17
C ILE A 16 10.71 1.44 14.03
N PHE A 17 10.08 0.76 14.98
CA PHE A 17 9.18 1.37 15.94
C PHE A 17 9.67 1.18 17.37
N ASP A 18 9.54 2.24 18.17
CA ASP A 18 9.67 2.21 19.62
C ASP A 18 8.30 2.53 20.24
N GLY A 19 7.61 1.51 20.73
CA GLY A 19 6.19 1.61 21.01
C GLY A 19 5.39 1.92 19.74
N ASP A 20 4.63 3.01 19.76
CA ASP A 20 3.81 3.47 18.62
C ASP A 20 4.53 4.52 17.73
N GLU A 21 5.75 4.92 18.11
CA GLU A 21 6.51 5.91 17.36
C GLU A 21 7.42 5.24 16.31
N MET A 22 7.30 5.66 15.05
CA MET A 22 8.21 5.26 13.99
C MET A 22 9.51 6.06 14.10
N VAL A 23 10.59 5.38 14.50
CA VAL A 23 11.91 5.98 14.73
C VAL A 23 12.67 6.18 13.42
N ASP A 24 12.60 5.18 12.52
CA ASP A 24 13.27 5.22 11.23
C ASP A 24 12.54 4.36 10.20
N SER A 25 12.76 4.66 8.90
CA SER A 25 12.21 3.86 7.80
C SER A 25 13.09 3.89 6.55
N TRP A 26 13.07 2.80 5.81
CA TRP A 26 13.81 2.66 4.56
C TRP A 26 12.96 2.00 3.50
N ARG A 27 13.21 2.40 2.25
CA ARG A 27 12.63 1.78 1.08
C ARG A 27 13.73 1.22 0.21
N VAL A 28 13.65 -0.07 -0.09
CA VAL A 28 14.58 -0.77 -0.98
C VAL A 28 13.81 -1.40 -2.14
N LYS A 29 14.48 -1.67 -3.24
CA LYS A 29 13.86 -2.37 -4.36
C LYS A 29 13.59 -3.82 -3.97
N THR A 30 12.44 -4.36 -4.36
CA THR A 30 12.15 -5.80 -4.26
C THR A 30 12.76 -6.52 -5.47
N ASP A 31 13.61 -7.51 -5.25
CA ASP A 31 14.01 -8.47 -6.29
C ASP A 31 13.49 -9.86 -5.92
N ALA A 32 12.65 -10.43 -6.79
CA ALA A 32 12.06 -11.74 -6.56
C ALA A 32 13.06 -12.90 -6.61
N ARG A 33 14.33 -12.62 -6.98
CA ARG A 33 15.42 -13.59 -7.06
C ARG A 33 16.34 -13.55 -5.87
N ASP A 34 16.19 -12.56 -4.97
CA ASP A 34 17.02 -12.46 -3.77
C ASP A 34 16.87 -13.71 -2.91
N THR A 35 18.00 -14.21 -2.46
CA THR A 35 18.09 -15.30 -1.48
C THR A 35 17.91 -14.77 -0.05
N ALA A 36 17.66 -15.66 0.89
CA ALA A 36 17.56 -15.32 2.31
C ALA A 36 18.80 -14.55 2.82
N ASP A 37 20.00 -14.92 2.35
CA ASP A 37 21.25 -14.31 2.79
C ASP A 37 21.45 -12.92 2.17
N GLU A 38 21.03 -12.71 0.92
CA GLU A 38 21.04 -11.38 0.26
C GLU A 38 20.05 -10.42 0.94
N LEU A 39 18.84 -10.87 1.24
CA LEU A 39 17.87 -10.08 2.04
C LEU A 39 18.47 -9.69 3.38
N TRP A 40 19.12 -10.64 4.10
CA TRP A 40 19.77 -10.33 5.36
C TRP A 40 20.89 -9.31 5.23
N LEU A 41 21.77 -9.47 4.24
CA LEU A 41 22.87 -8.54 3.99
C LEU A 41 22.37 -7.11 3.76
N GLN A 42 21.28 -6.98 3.00
CA GLN A 42 20.65 -5.71 2.72
C GLN A 42 20.01 -5.10 3.97
N TYR A 43 19.16 -5.88 4.68
CA TYR A 43 18.38 -5.36 5.81
C TYR A 43 19.26 -5.06 7.02
N ARG A 44 20.24 -5.93 7.35
CA ARG A 44 21.11 -5.72 8.50
C ARG A 44 21.86 -4.40 8.44
N SER A 45 22.25 -3.96 7.25
CA SER A 45 22.98 -2.70 7.08
C SER A 45 22.13 -1.49 7.42
N LEU A 46 20.82 -1.58 7.17
CA LEU A 46 19.85 -0.53 7.46
C LEU A 46 19.48 -0.48 8.95
N ILE A 47 19.31 -1.64 9.58
CA ILE A 47 18.92 -1.74 10.99
C ILE A 47 20.10 -1.73 11.96
N THR A 48 21.30 -1.43 11.48
CA THR A 48 22.50 -1.34 12.33
C THR A 48 22.30 -0.27 13.42
N GLY A 49 22.55 -0.65 14.68
CA GLY A 49 22.36 0.24 15.83
C GLY A 49 21.01 0.10 16.55
N TYR A 50 20.07 -0.65 15.97
CA TYR A 50 18.79 -0.93 16.61
C TYR A 50 18.74 -2.32 17.24
N THR A 51 18.17 -2.43 18.43
CA THR A 51 17.94 -3.72 19.09
C THR A 51 16.53 -4.19 18.75
N VAL A 52 16.41 -5.09 17.78
CA VAL A 52 15.12 -5.66 17.34
C VAL A 52 14.69 -6.75 18.32
N THR A 53 13.53 -6.58 18.96
CA THR A 53 12.93 -7.54 19.89
C THR A 53 11.59 -8.11 19.38
N GLY A 54 11.04 -7.54 18.31
CA GLY A 54 9.85 -8.00 17.61
C GLY A 54 9.99 -7.79 16.11
N LEU A 55 9.35 -8.64 15.32
CA LEU A 55 9.34 -8.59 13.87
C LEU A 55 7.93 -8.80 13.34
N SER A 56 7.46 -7.90 12.50
CA SER A 56 6.19 -8.04 11.76
C SER A 56 6.48 -7.96 10.27
N VAL A 57 6.03 -8.96 9.51
CA VAL A 57 6.26 -9.06 8.07
C VAL A 57 4.95 -9.21 7.33
N CYS A 58 4.78 -8.45 6.29
CA CYS A 58 3.69 -8.55 5.34
C CYS A 58 4.28 -8.69 3.92
N SER A 59 3.66 -9.46 3.05
CA SER A 59 4.15 -9.61 1.68
C SER A 59 3.05 -9.97 0.70
N THR A 60 3.09 -9.33 -0.46
CA THR A 60 2.30 -9.68 -1.65
C THR A 60 3.10 -10.50 -2.67
N VAL A 61 4.38 -10.83 -2.38
CA VAL A 61 5.31 -11.53 -3.28
C VAL A 61 5.68 -12.90 -2.72
N PRO A 62 5.01 -14.00 -3.11
CA PRO A 62 5.21 -15.32 -2.50
C PRO A 62 6.66 -15.84 -2.58
N ALA A 63 7.38 -15.53 -3.67
CA ALA A 63 8.78 -15.95 -3.83
C ALA A 63 9.68 -15.28 -2.77
N VAL A 64 9.56 -13.97 -2.58
CA VAL A 64 10.32 -13.22 -1.58
C VAL A 64 9.89 -13.59 -0.17
N LEU A 65 8.60 -13.84 0.07
CA LEU A 65 8.12 -14.26 1.38
C LEU A 65 8.74 -15.59 1.82
N ARG A 66 8.95 -16.54 0.89
CA ARG A 66 9.64 -17.80 1.18
C ARG A 66 11.06 -17.56 1.63
N GLU A 67 11.81 -16.72 0.94
CA GLU A 67 13.18 -16.37 1.29
C GLU A 67 13.25 -15.54 2.59
N ALA A 68 12.28 -14.63 2.81
CA ALA A 68 12.16 -13.89 4.06
C ALA A 68 11.92 -14.82 5.26
N ARG A 69 11.10 -15.88 5.11
CA ARG A 69 10.95 -16.91 6.16
C ARG A 69 12.26 -17.61 6.48
N SER A 70 13.04 -17.95 5.45
CA SER A 70 14.36 -18.58 5.62
C SER A 70 15.34 -17.61 6.29
N MET A 71 15.33 -16.35 5.92
CA MET A 71 16.11 -15.28 6.55
C MET A 71 15.74 -15.13 8.03
N ILE A 72 14.44 -15.05 8.33
CA ILE A 72 13.97 -14.92 9.72
C ILE A 72 14.41 -16.10 10.57
N SER A 73 14.25 -17.32 10.07
CA SER A 73 14.64 -18.54 10.82
C SER A 73 16.13 -18.64 11.09
N ARG A 74 16.98 -18.00 10.26
CA ARG A 74 18.44 -18.01 10.43
C ARG A 74 18.95 -16.88 11.31
N TYR A 75 18.42 -15.68 11.13
CA TYR A 75 19.00 -14.46 11.68
C TYR A 75 18.19 -13.80 12.78
N PHE A 76 16.91 -14.21 12.97
CA PHE A 76 16.00 -13.68 14.00
C PHE A 76 15.43 -14.78 14.90
N GLN A 77 16.22 -15.82 15.22
CA GLN A 77 15.77 -17.02 15.94
C GLN A 77 15.07 -16.75 17.27
N GLU A 78 15.54 -15.74 18.01
CA GLU A 78 15.01 -15.39 19.34
C GLU A 78 14.03 -14.21 19.29
N VAL A 79 13.75 -13.67 18.10
CA VAL A 79 12.88 -12.53 17.92
C VAL A 79 11.45 -13.00 17.72
N ARG A 80 10.52 -12.49 18.54
CA ARG A 80 9.08 -12.76 18.35
C ARG A 80 8.65 -12.26 16.98
N THR A 81 8.25 -13.17 16.09
CA THR A 81 7.91 -12.85 14.71
C THR A 81 6.44 -13.13 14.41
N THR A 82 5.80 -12.18 13.72
CA THR A 82 4.47 -12.34 13.13
C THR A 82 4.58 -12.12 11.63
N ILE A 83 4.13 -13.10 10.84
CA ILE A 83 4.02 -12.96 9.38
C ILE A 83 2.55 -12.87 9.02
N ILE A 84 2.15 -11.76 8.44
CA ILE A 84 0.76 -11.51 8.05
C ILE A 84 0.51 -12.19 6.70
N GLU A 85 -0.43 -13.12 6.71
CA GLU A 85 -0.85 -13.88 5.53
C GLU A 85 -2.30 -14.35 5.70
N PRO A 86 -2.97 -14.79 4.63
CA PRO A 86 -4.33 -15.32 4.73
C PRO A 86 -4.44 -16.44 5.79
N GLY A 87 -5.37 -16.28 6.74
CA GLY A 87 -5.58 -17.22 7.85
C GLY A 87 -4.91 -16.83 9.16
N VAL A 88 -4.02 -15.86 9.19
CA VAL A 88 -3.52 -15.28 10.45
C VAL A 88 -4.63 -14.47 11.12
N LYS A 89 -4.78 -14.66 12.43
CA LYS A 89 -5.77 -13.90 13.23
C LYS A 89 -5.26 -12.47 13.43
N THR A 90 -5.66 -11.58 12.55
CA THR A 90 -5.35 -10.14 12.62
C THR A 90 -6.36 -9.34 13.43
N GLY A 91 -7.52 -9.92 13.71
CA GLY A 91 -8.65 -9.21 14.33
C GLY A 91 -9.53 -8.48 13.31
N VAL A 92 -9.17 -8.48 12.02
CA VAL A 92 -9.96 -7.86 10.94
C VAL A 92 -10.90 -8.91 10.34
N PRO A 93 -12.23 -8.78 10.51
CA PRO A 93 -13.18 -9.60 9.78
C PRO A 93 -13.16 -9.24 8.29
N LEU A 94 -13.11 -10.25 7.41
CA LEU A 94 -13.12 -10.08 5.96
C LEU A 94 -14.51 -10.45 5.43
N LEU A 95 -15.34 -9.45 5.16
CA LEU A 95 -16.73 -9.62 4.67
C LEU A 95 -16.77 -9.60 3.15
N VAL A 96 -16.06 -10.55 2.54
CA VAL A 96 -15.94 -10.72 1.08
C VAL A 96 -16.19 -12.17 0.71
N ASP A 97 -16.52 -12.43 -0.55
CA ASP A 97 -16.86 -13.77 -1.05
C ASP A 97 -15.70 -14.77 -0.88
N ASN A 98 -14.46 -14.33 -1.14
CA ASN A 98 -13.27 -15.16 -1.01
C ASN A 98 -12.17 -14.46 -0.18
N PRO A 99 -12.17 -14.62 1.15
CA PRO A 99 -11.17 -14.00 2.02
C PRO A 99 -9.71 -14.39 1.73
N LYS A 100 -9.49 -15.53 1.05
CA LYS A 100 -8.13 -16.02 0.72
C LYS A 100 -7.47 -15.23 -0.42
N GLU A 101 -8.25 -14.47 -1.18
CA GLU A 101 -7.76 -13.63 -2.28
C GLU A 101 -7.29 -12.25 -1.81
N ILE A 102 -7.58 -11.91 -0.55
CA ILE A 102 -7.21 -10.59 -0.02
C ILE A 102 -5.73 -10.58 0.33
N GLY A 103 -4.98 -9.68 -0.29
CA GLY A 103 -3.57 -9.45 0.01
C GLY A 103 -3.35 -9.03 1.46
N ALA A 104 -2.21 -9.45 2.02
CA ALA A 104 -1.85 -9.13 3.40
C ALA A 104 -1.72 -7.62 3.64
N ASP A 105 -1.25 -6.88 2.65
CA ASP A 105 -1.15 -5.41 2.62
C ASP A 105 -2.52 -4.74 2.86
N ARG A 106 -3.57 -5.22 2.20
CA ARG A 106 -4.94 -4.70 2.37
C ARG A 106 -5.48 -4.97 3.78
N ILE A 107 -5.14 -6.12 4.36
CA ILE A 107 -5.54 -6.47 5.74
C ILE A 107 -4.86 -5.55 6.75
N VAL A 108 -3.55 -5.30 6.61
CA VAL A 108 -2.83 -4.41 7.53
C VAL A 108 -3.25 -2.95 7.36
N ASN A 109 -3.53 -2.51 6.14
CA ASN A 109 -4.08 -1.19 5.86
C ASN A 109 -5.45 -1.01 6.54
N THR A 110 -6.33 -2.02 6.46
CA THR A 110 -7.63 -2.02 7.14
C THR A 110 -7.48 -1.88 8.65
N LEU A 111 -6.59 -2.70 9.25
CA LEU A 111 -6.32 -2.66 10.68
C LEU A 111 -5.78 -1.31 11.12
N ALA A 112 -4.82 -0.76 10.38
CA ALA A 112 -4.24 0.55 10.66
C ALA A 112 -5.28 1.68 10.53
N ALA A 113 -6.07 1.67 9.45
CA ALA A 113 -7.11 2.66 9.22
C ALA A 113 -8.14 2.68 10.36
N HIS A 114 -8.63 1.52 10.78
CA HIS A 114 -9.57 1.43 11.89
C HIS A 114 -8.98 1.91 13.21
N ASN A 115 -7.75 1.51 13.54
CA ASN A 115 -7.12 1.88 14.82
C ASN A 115 -6.74 3.36 14.89
N LEU A 116 -6.30 3.96 13.78
CA LEU A 116 -5.80 5.34 13.78
C LEU A 116 -6.88 6.38 13.47
N TYR A 117 -7.92 5.98 12.71
CA TYR A 117 -8.94 6.90 12.18
C TYR A 117 -10.38 6.41 12.41
N GLY A 118 -10.56 5.36 13.23
CA GLY A 118 -11.79 4.58 13.37
C GLY A 118 -12.94 5.23 14.15
N GLU A 119 -13.12 6.54 14.06
CA GLU A 119 -14.34 7.23 14.55
C GLU A 119 -15.58 6.92 13.68
N GLY A 120 -15.41 6.17 12.60
CA GLY A 120 -16.45 5.78 11.64
C GLY A 120 -15.90 4.86 10.56
N ALA A 121 -16.59 4.80 9.41
CA ALA A 121 -16.11 4.06 8.26
C ALA A 121 -14.86 4.71 7.66
N CYS A 122 -13.99 3.90 7.02
CA CYS A 122 -12.81 4.39 6.34
C CYS A 122 -12.75 3.92 4.88
N ILE A 123 -12.20 4.76 4.02
CA ILE A 123 -11.80 4.41 2.65
C ILE A 123 -10.29 4.60 2.56
N VAL A 124 -9.54 3.53 2.39
CA VAL A 124 -8.09 3.58 2.23
C VAL A 124 -7.75 3.57 0.76
N VAL A 125 -7.15 4.64 0.27
CA VAL A 125 -6.68 4.78 -1.11
C VAL A 125 -5.18 4.53 -1.16
N ASP A 126 -4.78 3.38 -1.70
CA ASP A 126 -3.37 3.01 -1.83
C ASP A 126 -2.89 3.24 -3.27
N PHE A 127 -1.96 4.17 -3.43
CA PHE A 127 -1.30 4.50 -4.69
C PHE A 127 0.02 3.71 -4.84
N GLY A 128 -0.11 2.42 -5.11
CA GLY A 128 0.99 1.49 -5.33
C GLY A 128 1.12 1.04 -6.78
N THR A 129 1.48 -0.24 -6.98
CA THR A 129 1.48 -0.91 -8.28
C THR A 129 0.08 -0.89 -8.93
N SER A 130 -0.96 -1.01 -8.10
CA SER A 130 -2.35 -0.71 -8.41
C SER A 130 -2.81 0.53 -7.65
N THR A 131 -3.95 1.10 -8.03
CA THR A 131 -4.68 2.07 -7.22
C THR A 131 -5.84 1.31 -6.58
N ASN A 132 -5.73 1.06 -5.27
CA ASN A 132 -6.75 0.35 -4.50
C ASN A 132 -7.56 1.33 -3.67
N LEU A 133 -8.86 1.10 -3.58
CA LEU A 133 -9.74 1.76 -2.61
C LEU A 133 -10.32 0.66 -1.72
N ASP A 134 -9.80 0.53 -0.52
CA ASP A 134 -10.21 -0.47 0.46
C ASP A 134 -11.23 0.12 1.41
N VAL A 135 -12.37 -0.56 1.57
CA VAL A 135 -13.50 -0.06 2.35
C VAL A 135 -13.56 -0.77 3.69
N VAL A 136 -13.57 0.02 4.75
CA VAL A 136 -13.57 -0.44 6.14
C VAL A 136 -14.86 0.02 6.82
N SER A 137 -15.60 -0.92 7.42
CA SER A 137 -16.82 -0.61 8.17
C SER A 137 -16.52 0.16 9.45
N PRO A 138 -17.51 0.82 10.08
CA PRO A 138 -17.34 1.45 11.39
C PRO A 138 -16.87 0.47 12.50
N LYS A 139 -17.01 -0.84 12.26
CA LYS A 139 -16.58 -1.90 13.19
C LYS A 139 -15.20 -2.46 12.88
N GLY A 140 -14.46 -1.89 11.93
CA GLY A 140 -13.14 -2.38 11.50
C GLY A 140 -13.17 -3.60 10.58
N GLU A 141 -14.30 -3.90 9.95
CA GLU A 141 -14.46 -5.00 9.01
C GLU A 141 -14.05 -4.57 7.61
N PHE A 142 -13.30 -5.42 6.89
CA PHE A 142 -12.99 -5.20 5.48
C PHE A 142 -14.20 -5.58 4.61
N LEU A 143 -14.77 -4.62 3.92
CA LEU A 143 -15.97 -4.79 3.10
C LEU A 143 -15.68 -5.11 1.63
N GLY A 144 -14.43 -5.04 1.21
CA GLY A 144 -14.04 -5.08 -0.19
C GLY A 144 -13.57 -3.72 -0.69
N GLY A 145 -13.81 -3.40 -1.95
CA GLY A 145 -13.40 -2.11 -2.51
C GLY A 145 -13.26 -2.10 -4.02
N ALA A 146 -12.53 -1.12 -4.55
CA ALA A 146 -12.24 -0.99 -5.97
C ALA A 146 -10.74 -1.15 -6.22
N LEU A 147 -10.39 -1.75 -7.37
CA LEU A 147 -9.02 -1.93 -7.81
C LEU A 147 -8.89 -1.44 -9.25
N ALA A 148 -7.94 -0.54 -9.48
CA ALA A 148 -7.60 -0.02 -10.79
C ALA A 148 -6.10 -0.16 -11.07
N PRO A 149 -5.66 -0.09 -12.33
CA PRO A 149 -4.23 -0.01 -12.64
C PRO A 149 -3.57 1.17 -11.94
N GLY A 150 -2.35 1.00 -11.44
CA GLY A 150 -1.59 2.08 -10.83
C GLY A 150 -1.10 3.11 -11.85
N ILE A 151 -0.67 4.26 -11.35
CA ILE A 151 -0.26 5.41 -12.16
C ILE A 151 0.91 5.04 -13.08
N GLU A 152 1.98 4.45 -12.52
CA GLU A 152 3.17 4.09 -13.29
C GLU A 152 2.87 3.03 -14.36
N ILE A 153 2.14 1.97 -14.01
CA ILE A 153 1.75 0.91 -14.95
C ILE A 153 0.92 1.49 -16.10
N SER A 154 0.00 2.42 -15.82
CA SER A 154 -0.85 3.03 -16.83
C SER A 154 -0.02 3.85 -17.83
N VAL A 155 0.94 4.64 -17.34
CA VAL A 155 1.84 5.43 -18.18
C VAL A 155 2.80 4.53 -18.97
N GLU A 156 3.35 3.49 -18.37
CA GLU A 156 4.21 2.52 -19.04
C GLU A 156 3.47 1.74 -20.12
N ALA A 157 2.24 1.30 -19.87
CA ALA A 157 1.40 0.61 -20.84
C ALA A 157 1.07 1.52 -22.03
N LEU A 158 0.81 2.81 -21.78
CA LEU A 158 0.57 3.79 -22.83
C LEU A 158 1.85 4.03 -23.64
N ALA A 159 3.00 4.24 -23.00
CA ALA A 159 4.28 4.45 -23.66
C ALA A 159 4.71 3.23 -24.50
N ALA A 160 4.47 2.01 -24.01
CA ALA A 160 4.81 0.77 -24.74
C ALA A 160 3.98 0.55 -26.02
N ARG A 161 2.77 1.10 -26.08
CA ARG A 161 1.84 0.91 -27.20
C ARG A 161 1.76 2.11 -28.15
N ALA A 162 2.16 3.28 -27.71
CA ALA A 162 2.14 4.50 -28.52
C ALA A 162 3.55 4.78 -29.06
N ALA A 163 3.76 4.58 -30.37
CA ALA A 163 5.07 4.60 -31.03
C ALA A 163 5.89 5.90 -30.86
N GLN A 164 5.27 6.98 -30.39
CA GLN A 164 5.94 8.30 -30.22
C GLN A 164 5.97 8.81 -28.78
N LEU A 165 5.40 8.06 -27.81
CA LEU A 165 5.41 8.50 -26.42
C LEU A 165 6.65 7.94 -25.69
N ARG A 166 7.49 8.85 -25.20
CA ARG A 166 8.63 8.51 -24.34
C ARG A 166 8.18 8.45 -22.89
N LYS A 167 8.95 7.76 -22.03
CA LYS A 167 8.75 7.80 -20.59
C LYS A 167 8.90 9.27 -20.13
N VAL A 168 7.84 9.80 -19.53
CA VAL A 168 7.75 11.18 -19.06
C VAL A 168 7.81 11.18 -17.55
N GLU A 169 8.58 12.11 -16.98
CA GLU A 169 8.57 12.33 -15.53
C GLU A 169 7.18 12.83 -15.11
N LEU A 170 6.62 12.19 -14.08
CA LEU A 170 5.32 12.55 -13.55
C LEU A 170 5.48 13.69 -12.54
N VAL A 171 5.13 14.87 -12.98
CA VAL A 171 5.11 16.09 -12.16
C VAL A 171 3.76 16.79 -12.34
N LYS A 172 3.33 17.54 -11.32
CA LYS A 172 2.09 18.31 -11.38
C LYS A 172 2.16 19.33 -12.55
N PRO A 173 1.24 19.24 -13.52
CA PRO A 173 1.24 20.14 -14.66
C PRO A 173 0.78 21.55 -14.24
N LYS A 174 1.26 22.57 -14.96
CA LYS A 174 0.90 23.97 -14.71
C LYS A 174 -0.56 24.29 -15.06
N SER A 175 -1.14 23.52 -15.98
CA SER A 175 -2.49 23.71 -16.47
C SER A 175 -3.09 22.36 -16.90
N VAL A 176 -4.40 22.23 -16.77
CA VAL A 176 -5.15 21.06 -17.28
C VAL A 176 -5.02 20.95 -18.80
N ILE A 177 -4.99 22.07 -19.51
CA ILE A 177 -4.78 22.10 -20.96
C ILE A 177 -3.29 22.11 -21.25
N GLY A 178 -2.70 20.95 -21.54
CA GLY A 178 -1.31 20.83 -21.98
C GLY A 178 -1.13 21.40 -23.39
N LYS A 179 0.00 22.09 -23.62
CA LYS A 179 0.35 22.71 -24.90
C LYS A 179 1.25 21.84 -25.78
N ASN A 180 1.74 20.74 -25.24
CA ASN A 180 2.54 19.73 -25.93
C ASN A 180 2.20 18.34 -25.39
N THR A 181 2.71 17.29 -26.03
CA THR A 181 2.42 15.90 -25.66
C THR A 181 2.83 15.56 -24.22
N VAL A 182 3.95 16.08 -23.75
CA VAL A 182 4.43 15.84 -22.38
C VAL A 182 3.46 16.42 -21.35
N GLU A 183 3.11 17.71 -21.50
CA GLU A 183 2.16 18.38 -20.61
C GLU A 183 0.76 17.74 -20.68
N ALA A 184 0.32 17.34 -21.88
CA ALA A 184 -0.97 16.66 -22.04
C ALA A 184 -0.98 15.30 -21.33
N LEU A 185 0.14 14.53 -21.42
CA LEU A 185 0.29 13.25 -20.73
C LEU A 185 0.32 13.44 -19.20
N GLN A 186 1.10 14.39 -18.71
CA GLN A 186 1.15 14.72 -17.29
C GLN A 186 -0.22 15.15 -16.76
N SER A 187 -0.91 16.02 -17.49
CA SER A 187 -2.25 16.50 -17.14
C SER A 187 -3.26 15.36 -17.10
N GLY A 188 -3.33 14.57 -18.17
CA GLY A 188 -4.25 13.43 -18.26
C GLY A 188 -3.98 12.37 -17.19
N THR A 189 -2.71 12.13 -16.84
CA THR A 189 -2.34 11.20 -15.77
C THR A 189 -2.71 11.76 -14.41
N ILE A 190 -2.20 12.91 -14.03
CA ILE A 190 -2.34 13.43 -12.68
C ILE A 190 -3.80 13.79 -12.35
N TYR A 191 -4.44 14.61 -13.19
CA TYR A 191 -5.85 14.98 -12.97
C TYR A 191 -6.82 13.83 -13.26
N GLY A 192 -6.44 12.92 -14.18
CA GLY A 192 -7.23 11.73 -14.47
C GLY A 192 -7.30 10.77 -13.27
N PHE A 193 -6.16 10.52 -12.60
CA PHE A 193 -6.14 9.69 -11.39
C PHE A 193 -6.81 10.39 -10.21
N ALA A 194 -6.65 11.69 -10.04
CA ALA A 194 -7.38 12.45 -9.03
C ALA A 194 -8.91 12.32 -9.24
N GLY A 195 -9.38 12.59 -10.44
CA GLY A 195 -10.81 12.47 -10.77
C GLY A 195 -11.34 11.03 -10.69
N GLN A 196 -10.50 10.01 -10.98
CA GLN A 196 -10.86 8.60 -10.77
C GLN A 196 -11.10 8.31 -9.29
N VAL A 197 -10.17 8.74 -8.43
CA VAL A 197 -10.27 8.54 -6.99
C VAL A 197 -11.46 9.28 -6.43
N ASP A 198 -11.63 10.57 -6.73
CA ASP A 198 -12.77 11.36 -6.29
C ASP A 198 -14.10 10.73 -6.70
N GLY A 199 -14.18 10.28 -7.95
CA GLY A 199 -15.39 9.64 -8.46
C GLY A 199 -15.70 8.30 -7.80
N LEU A 200 -14.69 7.51 -7.42
CA LEU A 200 -14.87 6.25 -6.69
C LEU A 200 -15.17 6.49 -5.22
N VAL A 201 -14.44 7.41 -4.57
CA VAL A 201 -14.69 7.79 -3.18
C VAL A 201 -16.13 8.25 -2.98
N ASN A 202 -16.64 9.15 -3.85
CA ASN A 202 -18.03 9.62 -3.75
C ASN A 202 -19.04 8.46 -3.84
N ARG A 203 -18.87 7.54 -4.80
CA ARG A 203 -19.76 6.38 -4.97
C ARG A 203 -19.69 5.41 -3.79
N ILE A 204 -18.50 5.14 -3.27
CA ILE A 204 -18.30 4.28 -2.09
C ILE A 204 -18.91 4.95 -0.86
N SER A 205 -18.78 6.28 -0.72
CA SER A 205 -19.39 7.02 0.37
C SER A 205 -20.92 6.94 0.34
N ASP A 206 -21.53 7.11 -0.84
CA ASP A 206 -22.98 6.95 -1.01
C ASP A 206 -23.46 5.54 -0.61
N GLU A 207 -22.68 4.49 -0.94
CA GLU A 207 -23.00 3.11 -0.53
C GLU A 207 -22.82 2.91 0.97
N LEU A 208 -21.76 3.47 1.57
CA LEU A 208 -21.53 3.39 3.01
C LEU A 208 -22.62 4.10 3.81
N ASP A 209 -23.08 5.27 3.38
CA ASP A 209 -24.17 6.01 4.00
C ASP A 209 -25.50 5.20 3.94
N ALA A 210 -25.71 4.48 2.85
CA ALA A 210 -26.87 3.60 2.73
C ALA A 210 -26.78 2.35 3.64
N LEU A 211 -25.58 1.77 3.78
CA LEU A 211 -25.34 0.58 4.61
C LEU A 211 -25.27 0.90 6.10
N TYR A 212 -24.78 2.07 6.45
CA TYR A 212 -24.54 2.50 7.83
C TYR A 212 -25.10 3.90 8.07
N PRO A 213 -26.45 4.06 8.09
CA PRO A 213 -27.09 5.39 8.18
C PRO A 213 -26.78 6.15 9.47
N ASP A 214 -26.35 5.45 10.52
CA ASP A 214 -25.94 6.05 11.79
C ASP A 214 -24.43 6.41 11.83
N ASN A 215 -23.70 6.21 10.72
CA ASN A 215 -22.29 6.54 10.63
C ASN A 215 -22.11 8.02 10.31
N GLU A 216 -21.67 8.79 11.30
CA GLU A 216 -21.56 10.26 11.17
C GLU A 216 -20.33 10.71 10.38
N LYS A 217 -19.33 9.79 10.14
CA LYS A 217 -18.05 10.16 9.56
C LYS A 217 -17.49 9.07 8.65
N ILE A 218 -17.08 9.46 7.46
CA ILE A 218 -16.26 8.63 6.57
C ILE A 218 -14.87 9.28 6.47
N SER A 219 -13.84 8.55 6.90
CA SER A 219 -12.45 9.01 6.78
C SER A 219 -11.84 8.47 5.49
N VAL A 220 -11.32 9.36 4.64
CA VAL A 220 -10.59 8.98 3.42
C VAL A 220 -9.11 9.13 3.69
N ILE A 221 -8.37 8.02 3.57
CA ILE A 221 -6.96 7.94 3.94
C ILE A 221 -6.17 7.57 2.69
N ALA A 222 -5.18 8.39 2.34
CA ALA A 222 -4.29 8.09 1.23
C ALA A 222 -2.96 7.51 1.73
N THR A 223 -2.51 6.44 1.07
CA THR A 223 -1.22 5.80 1.30
C THR A 223 -0.56 5.42 -0.03
N GLY A 224 0.63 4.82 0.03
CA GLY A 224 1.38 4.46 -1.15
C GLY A 224 2.39 5.51 -1.61
N GLY A 225 3.41 5.07 -2.33
CA GLY A 225 4.55 5.91 -2.72
C GLY A 225 4.22 7.03 -3.70
N LEU A 226 3.09 6.92 -4.42
CA LEU A 226 2.66 7.87 -5.44
C LEU A 226 1.54 8.81 -4.95
N ALA A 227 1.06 8.63 -3.72
CA ALA A 227 0.04 9.50 -3.13
C ALA A 227 0.39 11.01 -3.23
N PRO A 228 1.63 11.46 -2.97
CA PRO A 228 1.97 12.89 -3.06
C PRO A 228 1.81 13.51 -4.46
N LEU A 229 1.78 12.69 -5.53
CA LEU A 229 1.57 13.18 -6.89
C LEU A 229 0.11 13.61 -7.15
N VAL A 230 -0.82 13.05 -6.40
CA VAL A 230 -2.27 13.18 -6.64
C VAL A 230 -2.95 13.99 -5.55
N LEU A 231 -2.38 14.00 -4.35
CA LEU A 231 -2.95 14.75 -3.22
C LEU A 231 -2.81 16.26 -3.40
N GLY A 232 -3.89 16.99 -3.05
CA GLY A 232 -3.90 18.46 -3.10
C GLY A 232 -4.03 19.03 -4.53
N ILE A 233 -4.69 18.28 -5.40
CA ILE A 233 -5.00 18.68 -6.77
C ILE A 233 -6.46 19.12 -6.90
#